data_0102e0c81a84c4a4215ff1c60531962a
#
_entry.id   0102e0c81a84c4a4215ff1c60531962a
#
_cell.length_a   1.000
_cell.length_b   1.000
_cell.length_c   1.000
_cell.angle_alpha   90.00
_cell.angle_beta   90.00
_cell.angle_gamma   90.00
#
_symmetry.space_group_name_H-M   'P 1'
#
loop_
_entity.id
_entity.type
_entity.pdbx_description
1 polymer ?
#
loop_
_entity_poly.entity_id
_entity_poly.type
_entity_poly.pdbx_seq_one_letter_code
_entity_poly.pdbx_strand_id
1 'polypeptide(L)'
;VAEQLALERIKKLFNCKYANVQPHSGAQANGAVFLALLKPNDTFMGMSLNSGGHITHGLKISMSGKWFNAISYDVDKKSELIDYDNVEKLALEHKPKLIIAGGSAYSRVIDFKRFREIADKVGAYLMVDMAHFSGLVAGKGYPNPCDYAHVVTSTTHKVFRSARGGIILSNDLDLGKKFDTAVFPGYQGGPLMHIIAAKAAGFFEALKPEFQTYIKNVLANAKMLAETLKNNGFKIYSGGTDTHLMLVDLRPY
;
A
#
# COMPACT_ATOMS: atom_id res chain seq x y z
N VAL A 1 10.52 -2.94 -25.30
CA VAL A 1 10.62 -1.45 -25.22
C VAL A 1 9.56 -0.91 -24.23
N ALA A 2 8.24 -1.12 -24.42
CA ALA A 2 7.21 -0.52 -23.58
C ALA A 2 7.36 -0.88 -22.10
N GLU A 3 7.59 -2.16 -21.78
CA GLU A 3 7.78 -2.62 -20.40
C GLU A 3 9.06 -2.04 -19.80
N GLN A 4 10.17 -2.01 -20.57
CA GLN A 4 11.42 -1.41 -20.08
C GLN A 4 11.24 0.06 -19.70
N LEU A 5 10.50 0.84 -20.51
CA LEU A 5 10.17 2.22 -20.18
C LEU A 5 9.32 2.32 -18.90
N ALA A 6 8.35 1.42 -18.70
CA ALA A 6 7.55 1.39 -17.48
C ALA A 6 8.43 1.11 -16.25
N LEU A 7 9.32 0.10 -16.34
CA LEU A 7 10.25 -0.26 -15.27
C LEU A 7 11.21 0.88 -14.89
N GLU A 8 11.82 1.52 -15.88
CA GLU A 8 12.75 2.65 -15.65
C GLU A 8 12.04 3.83 -14.98
N ARG A 9 10.86 4.19 -15.48
CA ARG A 9 10.06 5.31 -14.95
C ARG A 9 9.58 5.07 -13.54
N ILE A 10 9.04 3.89 -13.24
CA ILE A 10 8.52 3.58 -11.91
C ILE A 10 9.64 3.49 -10.88
N LYS A 11 10.79 2.90 -11.22
CA LYS A 11 11.97 2.87 -10.35
C LYS A 11 12.47 4.27 -10.02
N LYS A 12 12.47 5.18 -11.01
CA LYS A 12 12.85 6.58 -10.80
C LYS A 12 11.86 7.32 -9.89
N LEU A 13 10.56 7.09 -10.05
CA LEU A 13 9.50 7.72 -9.24
C LEU A 13 9.62 7.39 -7.76
N PHE A 14 9.87 6.12 -7.43
CA PHE A 14 9.92 5.62 -6.06
C PHE A 14 11.33 5.41 -5.51
N ASN A 15 12.36 5.75 -6.30
CA ASN A 15 13.77 5.56 -5.92
C ASN A 15 14.05 4.14 -5.43
N CYS A 16 13.66 3.12 -6.21
CA CYS A 16 13.84 1.71 -5.87
C CYS A 16 14.67 0.97 -6.92
N LYS A 17 15.30 -0.14 -6.51
CA LYS A 17 16.20 -0.92 -7.37
C LYS A 17 15.46 -1.90 -8.26
N TYR A 18 14.34 -2.44 -7.79
CA TYR A 18 13.53 -3.45 -8.47
C TYR A 18 12.10 -2.97 -8.66
N ALA A 19 11.50 -3.33 -9.78
CA ALA A 19 10.08 -3.16 -10.06
C ALA A 19 9.56 -4.30 -10.94
N ASN A 20 8.29 -4.69 -10.71
CA ASN A 20 7.51 -5.51 -11.64
C ASN A 20 6.20 -4.78 -11.95
N VAL A 21 5.90 -4.61 -13.23
CA VAL A 21 4.74 -3.86 -13.73
C VAL A 21 3.66 -4.75 -14.37
N GLN A 22 3.84 -6.07 -14.29
CA GLN A 22 2.93 -7.04 -14.89
C GLN A 22 1.67 -7.37 -14.07
N PRO A 23 1.59 -7.17 -12.73
CA PRO A 23 0.35 -7.47 -12.01
C PRO A 23 -0.85 -6.76 -12.62
N HIS A 24 -1.94 -7.54 -12.86
CA HIS A 24 -3.17 -7.03 -13.47
C HIS A 24 -3.97 -6.14 -12.53
N SER A 25 -3.75 -6.27 -11.22
CA SER A 25 -4.39 -5.48 -10.17
C SER A 25 -3.52 -5.41 -8.91
N GLY A 26 -3.89 -4.54 -7.97
CA GLY A 26 -3.27 -4.52 -6.64
C GLY A 26 -3.48 -5.83 -5.87
N ALA A 27 -4.66 -6.43 -5.98
CA ALA A 27 -4.94 -7.72 -5.34
C ALA A 27 -4.04 -8.84 -5.89
N GLN A 28 -3.75 -8.85 -7.19
CA GLN A 28 -2.83 -9.82 -7.79
C GLN A 28 -1.36 -9.52 -7.45
N ALA A 29 -0.99 -8.24 -7.32
CA ALA A 29 0.32 -7.88 -6.79
C ALA A 29 0.51 -8.40 -5.36
N ASN A 30 -0.48 -8.21 -4.48
CA ASN A 30 -0.46 -8.75 -3.12
C ASN A 30 -0.42 -10.28 -3.12
N GLY A 31 -1.23 -10.93 -3.95
CA GLY A 31 -1.26 -12.40 -4.09
C GLY A 31 0.08 -12.97 -4.55
N ALA A 32 0.76 -12.31 -5.49
CA ALA A 32 2.09 -12.71 -5.94
C ALA A 32 3.15 -12.56 -4.84
N VAL A 33 3.08 -11.49 -4.03
CA VAL A 33 3.95 -11.33 -2.86
C VAL A 33 3.70 -12.43 -1.83
N PHE A 34 2.44 -12.77 -1.55
CA PHE A 34 2.11 -13.88 -0.64
C PHE A 34 2.67 -15.22 -1.17
N LEU A 35 2.48 -15.50 -2.46
CA LEU A 35 3.00 -16.70 -3.09
C LEU A 35 4.53 -16.79 -3.00
N ALA A 36 5.23 -15.66 -3.12
CA ALA A 36 6.69 -15.60 -3.05
C ALA A 36 7.25 -15.80 -1.63
N LEU A 37 6.54 -15.31 -0.60
CA LEU A 37 7.07 -15.19 0.75
C LEU A 37 6.42 -16.11 1.79
N LEU A 38 5.23 -16.64 1.51
CA LEU A 38 4.44 -17.43 2.45
C LEU A 38 4.12 -18.83 1.87
N LYS A 39 3.91 -19.77 2.78
CA LYS A 39 3.32 -21.08 2.49
C LYS A 39 1.87 -21.10 3.01
N PRO A 40 0.99 -21.96 2.47
CA PRO A 40 -0.34 -22.14 3.04
C PRO A 40 -0.29 -22.33 4.56
N ASN A 41 -1.23 -21.69 5.27
CA ASN A 41 -1.34 -21.63 6.74
C ASN A 41 -0.24 -20.83 7.46
N ASP A 42 0.72 -20.23 6.75
CA ASP A 42 1.64 -19.29 7.41
C ASP A 42 0.87 -18.12 8.00
N THR A 43 1.37 -17.62 9.13
CA THR A 43 0.78 -16.44 9.80
C THR A 43 1.31 -15.17 9.16
N PHE A 44 0.40 -14.26 8.83
CA PHE A 44 0.72 -12.87 8.50
C PHE A 44 -0.19 -11.90 9.27
N MET A 45 0.21 -10.65 9.35
CA MET A 45 -0.53 -9.62 10.08
C MET A 45 -0.85 -8.42 9.17
N GLY A 46 -2.07 -7.89 9.26
CA GLY A 46 -2.52 -6.73 8.48
C GLY A 46 -3.60 -5.93 9.23
N MET A 47 -3.86 -4.71 8.77
CA MET A 47 -4.94 -3.89 9.33
C MET A 47 -6.29 -4.54 9.05
N SER A 48 -7.15 -4.58 10.08
CA SER A 48 -8.53 -5.08 9.93
C SER A 48 -9.34 -4.24 8.94
N LEU A 49 -10.34 -4.87 8.31
CA LEU A 49 -11.25 -4.17 7.41
C LEU A 49 -11.99 -3.03 8.14
N ASN A 50 -12.37 -3.26 9.40
CA ASN A 50 -13.08 -2.27 10.22
C ASN A 50 -12.24 -1.04 10.56
N SER A 51 -10.92 -1.19 10.59
CA SER A 51 -9.97 -0.09 10.82
C SER A 51 -9.46 0.55 9.52
N GLY A 52 -9.95 0.09 8.37
CA GLY A 52 -9.59 0.65 7.07
C GLY A 52 -8.65 -0.22 6.24
N GLY A 53 -8.38 -1.47 6.63
CA GLY A 53 -7.58 -2.43 5.85
C GLY A 53 -8.23 -2.79 4.52
N HIS A 54 -7.44 -3.37 3.61
CA HIS A 54 -7.94 -3.86 2.33
C HIS A 54 -8.45 -5.31 2.47
N ILE A 55 -9.35 -5.74 1.58
CA ILE A 55 -9.88 -7.11 1.57
C ILE A 55 -8.77 -8.18 1.45
N THR A 56 -7.66 -7.87 0.77
CA THR A 56 -6.51 -8.77 0.65
C THR A 56 -5.59 -8.76 1.87
N HIS A 57 -5.91 -8.02 2.91
CA HIS A 57 -5.16 -8.00 4.17
C HIS A 57 -5.71 -9.00 5.21
N GLY A 58 -6.37 -10.07 4.77
CA GLY A 58 -6.79 -11.16 5.62
C GLY A 58 -8.31 -11.29 5.82
N LEU A 59 -9.14 -10.61 5.01
CA LEU A 59 -10.58 -10.82 5.07
C LEU A 59 -10.90 -12.31 4.82
N LYS A 60 -11.64 -12.95 5.73
CA LYS A 60 -11.90 -14.40 5.75
C LYS A 60 -12.42 -14.99 4.44
N ILE A 61 -13.18 -14.22 3.66
CA ILE A 61 -13.75 -14.67 2.37
C ILE A 61 -12.77 -14.46 1.19
N SER A 62 -11.72 -13.67 1.36
CA SER A 62 -10.69 -13.45 0.35
C SER A 62 -9.67 -14.60 0.30
N MET A 63 -8.88 -14.69 -0.77
CA MET A 63 -7.80 -15.65 -0.88
C MET A 63 -6.85 -15.60 0.32
N SER A 64 -6.46 -14.39 0.75
CA SER A 64 -5.54 -14.21 1.86
C SER A 64 -6.08 -14.75 3.20
N GLY A 65 -7.38 -14.58 3.45
CA GLY A 65 -8.01 -15.13 4.67
C GLY A 65 -8.36 -16.62 4.59
N LYS A 66 -8.40 -17.20 3.37
CA LYS A 66 -8.67 -18.63 3.18
C LYS A 66 -7.40 -19.49 3.20
N TRP A 67 -6.29 -18.97 2.69
CA TRP A 67 -5.06 -19.74 2.50
C TRP A 67 -4.06 -19.56 3.62
N PHE A 68 -4.17 -18.46 4.40
CA PHE A 68 -3.21 -18.09 5.42
C PHE A 68 -3.89 -17.84 6.77
N ASN A 69 -3.10 -17.90 7.84
CA ASN A 69 -3.54 -17.49 9.17
C ASN A 69 -3.38 -15.98 9.33
N ALA A 70 -4.45 -15.23 9.07
CA ALA A 70 -4.44 -13.77 9.12
C ALA A 70 -4.74 -13.25 10.52
N ILE A 71 -3.81 -12.52 11.12
CA ILE A 71 -3.98 -11.78 12.38
C ILE A 71 -4.24 -10.31 12.04
N SER A 72 -5.29 -9.74 12.61
CA SER A 72 -5.62 -8.34 12.39
C SER A 72 -5.15 -7.44 13.51
N TYR A 73 -4.59 -6.28 13.17
CA TYR A 73 -4.45 -5.17 14.10
C TYR A 73 -5.46 -4.06 13.78
N ASP A 74 -5.80 -3.30 14.79
CA ASP A 74 -6.80 -2.23 14.72
C ASP A 74 -6.17 -0.86 15.03
N VAL A 75 -6.92 0.21 14.76
CA VAL A 75 -6.64 1.54 15.31
C VAL A 75 -7.10 1.60 16.77
N ASP A 76 -6.45 2.43 17.57
CA ASP A 76 -6.90 2.72 18.92
C ASP A 76 -8.28 3.43 18.88
N LYS A 77 -9.20 3.01 19.75
CA LYS A 77 -10.58 3.50 19.73
C LYS A 77 -10.74 4.96 20.15
N LYS A 78 -9.78 5.53 20.87
CA LYS A 78 -9.84 6.91 21.37
C LYS A 78 -9.16 7.87 20.42
N SER A 79 -7.92 7.57 20.03
CA SER A 79 -7.12 8.39 19.11
C SER A 79 -7.53 8.19 17.65
N GLU A 80 -8.15 7.03 17.33
CA GLU A 80 -8.48 6.62 15.97
C GLU A 80 -7.24 6.51 15.05
N LEU A 81 -6.05 6.30 15.67
CA LEU A 81 -4.76 6.13 15.03
C LEU A 81 -4.24 4.70 15.20
N ILE A 82 -3.29 4.31 14.35
CA ILE A 82 -2.59 3.02 14.50
C ILE A 82 -1.89 3.00 15.86
N ASP A 83 -2.21 1.99 16.69
CA ASP A 83 -1.52 1.72 17.95
C ASP A 83 -0.31 0.83 17.68
N TYR A 84 0.85 1.43 17.50
CA TYR A 84 2.09 0.71 17.19
C TYR A 84 2.55 -0.21 18.31
N ASP A 85 2.25 0.10 19.56
CA ASP A 85 2.61 -0.76 20.70
C ASP A 85 1.73 -2.01 20.71
N ASN A 86 0.45 -1.88 20.37
CA ASN A 86 -0.42 -3.03 20.18
C ASN A 86 0.00 -3.86 18.95
N VAL A 87 0.41 -3.22 17.85
CA VAL A 87 0.96 -3.91 16.67
C VAL A 87 2.19 -4.73 17.07
N GLU A 88 3.11 -4.15 17.86
CA GLU A 88 4.30 -4.86 18.32
C GLU A 88 3.94 -6.03 19.25
N LYS A 89 3.02 -5.84 20.18
CA LYS A 89 2.51 -6.89 21.07
C LYS A 89 1.97 -8.07 20.29
N LEU A 90 1.08 -7.82 19.31
CA LEU A 90 0.51 -8.86 18.45
C LEU A 90 1.59 -9.57 17.61
N ALA A 91 2.57 -8.81 17.10
CA ALA A 91 3.68 -9.39 16.35
C ALA A 91 4.53 -10.34 17.21
N LEU A 92 4.84 -9.97 18.44
CA LEU A 92 5.58 -10.81 19.40
C LEU A 92 4.80 -12.07 19.80
N GLU A 93 3.50 -11.95 19.98
CA GLU A 93 2.61 -13.05 20.36
C GLU A 93 2.44 -14.06 19.21
N HIS A 94 2.14 -13.58 18.00
CA HIS A 94 1.77 -14.44 16.86
C HIS A 94 2.92 -14.77 15.93
N LYS A 95 4.06 -14.08 16.03
CA LYS A 95 5.28 -14.28 15.21
C LYS A 95 4.97 -14.43 13.71
N PRO A 96 4.30 -13.44 13.09
CA PRO A 96 3.96 -13.52 11.68
C PRO A 96 5.22 -13.56 10.81
N LYS A 97 5.13 -14.20 9.64
CA LYS A 97 6.20 -14.18 8.62
C LYS A 97 6.17 -12.91 7.77
N LEU A 98 5.01 -12.24 7.71
CA LEU A 98 4.79 -11.03 6.96
C LEU A 98 3.90 -10.07 7.77
N ILE A 99 4.28 -8.81 7.83
CA ILE A 99 3.46 -7.72 8.36
C ILE A 99 3.12 -6.77 7.21
N ILE A 100 1.83 -6.44 7.06
CA ILE A 100 1.34 -5.51 6.05
C ILE A 100 1.04 -4.18 6.71
N ALA A 101 1.72 -3.12 6.29
CA ALA A 101 1.35 -1.74 6.57
C ALA A 101 0.62 -1.15 5.36
N GLY A 102 -0.39 -0.33 5.62
CA GLY A 102 -1.22 0.26 4.58
C GLY A 102 -2.70 -0.06 4.78
N GLY A 103 -3.54 0.70 4.11
CA GLY A 103 -4.99 0.55 4.22
C GLY A 103 -5.72 1.29 3.12
N SER A 104 -7.01 0.94 2.95
CA SER A 104 -7.91 1.57 1.98
C SER A 104 -8.57 2.83 2.52
N ALA A 105 -8.70 2.94 3.85
CA ALA A 105 -9.47 3.99 4.50
C ALA A 105 -8.76 4.52 5.78
N TYR A 106 -7.45 4.67 5.74
CA TYR A 106 -6.67 5.31 6.80
C TYR A 106 -6.15 6.66 6.31
N SER A 107 -6.54 7.73 7.00
CA SER A 107 -6.34 9.11 6.52
C SER A 107 -5.08 9.79 7.08
N ARG A 108 -4.30 9.13 7.92
CA ARG A 108 -3.12 9.70 8.56
C ARG A 108 -1.82 9.13 8.00
N VAL A 109 -0.70 9.80 8.29
CA VAL A 109 0.62 9.28 7.95
C VAL A 109 0.89 7.98 8.71
N ILE A 110 1.41 7.00 7.99
CA ILE A 110 1.86 5.72 8.54
C ILE A 110 3.37 5.81 8.82
N ASP A 111 3.77 5.45 10.03
CA ASP A 111 5.20 5.35 10.40
C ASP A 111 5.78 4.02 9.90
N PHE A 112 6.32 4.03 8.68
CA PHE A 112 6.94 2.85 8.08
C PHE A 112 8.21 2.42 8.81
N LYS A 113 8.93 3.36 9.43
CA LYS A 113 10.13 3.05 10.22
C LYS A 113 9.74 2.21 11.44
N ARG A 114 8.69 2.61 12.17
CA ARG A 114 8.21 1.87 13.33
C ARG A 114 7.69 0.47 12.94
N PHE A 115 6.98 0.35 11.81
CA PHE A 115 6.60 -0.96 11.27
C PHE A 115 7.81 -1.82 10.92
N ARG A 116 8.87 -1.23 10.36
CA ARG A 116 10.10 -1.96 10.05
C ARG A 116 10.80 -2.46 11.31
N GLU A 117 10.91 -1.64 12.33
CA GLU A 117 11.48 -2.03 13.63
C GLU A 117 10.70 -3.20 14.27
N ILE A 118 9.37 -3.17 14.20
CA ILE A 118 8.51 -4.27 14.69
C ILE A 118 8.75 -5.54 13.86
N ALA A 119 8.78 -5.44 12.54
CA ALA A 119 9.02 -6.59 11.66
C ALA A 119 10.39 -7.24 11.95
N ASP A 120 11.44 -6.43 12.07
CA ASP A 120 12.80 -6.91 12.37
C ASP A 120 12.87 -7.65 13.71
N LYS A 121 12.16 -7.17 14.77
CA LYS A 121 12.10 -7.81 16.08
C LYS A 121 11.58 -9.25 16.05
N VAL A 122 10.69 -9.57 15.12
CA VAL A 122 10.08 -10.91 15.01
C VAL A 122 10.58 -11.69 13.80
N GLY A 123 11.51 -11.14 13.02
CA GLY A 123 12.05 -11.78 11.83
C GLY A 123 11.03 -11.85 10.67
N ALA A 124 10.06 -10.92 10.63
CA ALA A 124 9.05 -10.84 9.60
C ALA A 124 9.49 -9.99 8.41
N TYR A 125 8.95 -10.28 7.22
CA TYR A 125 8.99 -9.31 6.14
C TYR A 125 8.02 -8.16 6.39
N LEU A 126 8.43 -6.92 6.08
CA LEU A 126 7.52 -5.78 6.00
C LEU A 126 7.09 -5.59 4.54
N MET A 127 5.79 -5.71 4.29
CA MET A 127 5.13 -5.32 3.05
C MET A 127 4.37 -4.02 3.28
N VAL A 128 4.50 -3.07 2.36
CA VAL A 128 3.64 -1.88 2.36
C VAL A 128 2.74 -1.89 1.13
N ASP A 129 1.43 -1.94 1.36
CA ASP A 129 0.43 -1.73 0.33
C ASP A 129 0.09 -0.23 0.27
N MET A 130 0.70 0.47 -0.69
CA MET A 130 0.49 1.90 -0.88
C MET A 130 -0.57 2.24 -1.93
N ALA A 131 -1.45 1.31 -2.28
CA ALA A 131 -2.40 1.46 -3.37
C ALA A 131 -3.22 2.77 -3.29
N HIS A 132 -3.61 3.20 -2.09
CA HIS A 132 -4.39 4.42 -1.92
C HIS A 132 -3.55 5.70 -1.93
N PHE A 133 -2.29 5.65 -1.52
CA PHE A 133 -1.45 6.85 -1.37
C PHE A 133 -0.23 6.87 -2.31
N SER A 134 -0.10 5.94 -3.24
CA SER A 134 1.06 5.86 -4.15
C SER A 134 1.28 7.13 -4.99
N GLY A 135 0.20 7.79 -5.43
CA GLY A 135 0.32 9.08 -6.12
C GLY A 135 0.84 10.20 -5.21
N LEU A 136 0.48 10.16 -3.91
CA LEU A 136 1.00 11.12 -2.94
C LEU A 136 2.52 10.93 -2.74
N VAL A 137 2.98 9.67 -2.67
CA VAL A 137 4.42 9.34 -2.60
C VAL A 137 5.14 9.80 -3.86
N ALA A 138 4.61 9.46 -5.05
CA ALA A 138 5.19 9.86 -6.34
C ALA A 138 5.29 11.38 -6.48
N GLY A 139 4.29 12.13 -5.99
CA GLY A 139 4.24 13.59 -5.97
C GLY A 139 4.97 14.24 -4.79
N LYS A 140 5.73 13.48 -3.98
CA LYS A 140 6.48 13.96 -2.82
C LYS A 140 5.63 14.57 -1.70
N GLY A 141 4.36 14.18 -1.62
CA GLY A 141 3.42 14.63 -0.59
C GLY A 141 3.20 13.62 0.55
N TYR A 142 3.91 12.47 0.56
CA TYR A 142 3.79 11.42 1.57
C TYR A 142 5.13 10.67 1.68
N PRO A 143 5.48 10.11 2.86
CA PRO A 143 6.71 9.35 3.05
C PRO A 143 6.84 8.18 2.07
N ASN A 144 8.07 7.95 1.58
CA ASN A 144 8.33 6.85 0.65
C ASN A 144 8.51 5.52 1.42
N PRO A 145 7.62 4.54 1.26
CA PRO A 145 7.77 3.25 1.94
C PRO A 145 8.94 2.41 1.45
N CYS A 146 9.47 2.67 0.24
CA CYS A 146 10.61 1.94 -0.30
C CYS A 146 11.89 2.12 0.53
N ASP A 147 11.94 3.16 1.36
CA ASP A 147 13.09 3.41 2.24
C ASP A 147 13.14 2.43 3.44
N TYR A 148 12.01 1.77 3.76
CA TYR A 148 11.85 0.93 4.94
C TYR A 148 11.38 -0.50 4.64
N ALA A 149 10.48 -0.66 3.68
CA ALA A 149 9.82 -1.93 3.40
C ALA A 149 10.73 -2.92 2.65
N HIS A 150 10.56 -4.21 2.92
CA HIS A 150 11.17 -5.27 2.09
C HIS A 150 10.51 -5.34 0.72
N VAL A 151 9.21 -5.11 0.67
CA VAL A 151 8.42 -5.07 -0.56
C VAL A 151 7.30 -4.03 -0.45
N VAL A 152 7.04 -3.35 -1.56
CA VAL A 152 5.96 -2.38 -1.69
C VAL A 152 5.06 -2.79 -2.85
N THR A 153 3.76 -2.83 -2.62
CA THR A 153 2.76 -3.07 -3.67
C THR A 153 1.89 -1.84 -3.87
N SER A 154 1.31 -1.73 -5.03
CA SER A 154 0.35 -0.68 -5.31
C SER A 154 -0.59 -1.04 -6.46
N THR A 155 -1.72 -0.33 -6.51
CA THR A 155 -2.44 -0.10 -7.77
C THR A 155 -1.85 1.10 -8.49
N THR A 156 -2.16 1.23 -9.79
CA THR A 156 -1.71 2.36 -10.61
C THR A 156 -2.81 3.34 -11.00
N HIS A 157 -4.07 3.04 -10.69
CA HIS A 157 -5.27 3.72 -11.19
C HIS A 157 -6.05 4.55 -10.15
N LYS A 158 -5.53 4.69 -8.91
CA LYS A 158 -6.15 5.54 -7.87
C LYS A 158 -5.57 6.96 -7.93
N VAL A 159 -5.17 7.52 -6.81
CA VAL A 159 -4.56 8.87 -6.78
C VAL A 159 -3.28 8.98 -7.63
N PHE A 160 -2.68 7.85 -8.01
CA PHE A 160 -1.56 7.81 -8.96
C PHE A 160 -1.94 8.15 -10.41
N ARG A 161 -3.23 8.06 -10.74
CA ARG A 161 -3.77 8.60 -12.00
C ARG A 161 -3.22 7.95 -13.28
N SER A 162 -2.89 6.65 -13.23
CA SER A 162 -2.39 5.89 -14.37
C SER A 162 -3.40 4.80 -14.81
N ALA A 163 -3.03 3.95 -15.73
CA ALA A 163 -3.86 2.83 -16.19
C ALA A 163 -4.16 1.84 -15.05
N ARG A 164 -5.29 1.13 -15.14
CA ARG A 164 -5.67 0.10 -14.18
C ARG A 164 -4.69 -1.06 -14.19
N GLY A 165 -4.10 -1.35 -13.05
CA GLY A 165 -3.17 -2.45 -12.85
C GLY A 165 -2.51 -2.39 -11.48
N GLY A 166 -1.53 -3.25 -11.27
CA GLY A 166 -0.70 -3.31 -10.06
C GLY A 166 0.79 -3.20 -10.37
N ILE A 167 1.57 -2.96 -9.34
CA ILE A 167 3.04 -2.95 -9.35
C ILE A 167 3.58 -3.58 -8.07
N ILE A 168 4.80 -4.13 -8.15
CA ILE A 168 5.59 -4.60 -7.02
C ILE A 168 6.95 -3.91 -7.09
N LEU A 169 7.41 -3.34 -5.97
CA LEU A 169 8.68 -2.63 -5.86
C LEU A 169 9.51 -3.21 -4.70
N SER A 170 10.83 -3.16 -4.83
CA SER A 170 11.75 -3.55 -3.75
C SER A 170 13.11 -2.91 -3.93
N ASN A 171 13.88 -2.84 -2.84
CA ASN A 171 15.31 -2.54 -2.89
C ASN A 171 16.19 -3.80 -2.80
N ASP A 172 15.58 -4.97 -2.58
CA ASP A 172 16.23 -6.27 -2.55
C ASP A 172 16.03 -6.98 -3.90
N LEU A 173 17.14 -7.18 -4.64
CA LEU A 173 17.11 -7.79 -5.96
C LEU A 173 16.86 -9.30 -5.92
N ASP A 174 17.21 -9.98 -4.83
CA ASP A 174 16.96 -11.42 -4.69
C ASP A 174 15.50 -11.69 -4.35
N LEU A 175 14.87 -10.84 -3.54
CA LEU A 175 13.42 -10.83 -3.42
C LEU A 175 12.75 -10.51 -4.76
N GLY A 176 13.31 -9.57 -5.53
CA GLY A 176 12.83 -9.24 -6.86
C GLY A 176 12.69 -10.44 -7.78
N LYS A 177 13.71 -11.32 -7.83
CA LYS A 177 13.67 -12.55 -8.62
C LYS A 177 12.53 -13.49 -8.17
N LYS A 178 12.28 -13.58 -6.86
CA LYS A 178 11.16 -14.37 -6.32
C LYS A 178 9.81 -13.79 -6.74
N PHE A 179 9.68 -12.45 -6.74
CA PHE A 179 8.47 -11.79 -7.18
C PHE A 179 8.22 -11.96 -8.68
N ASP A 180 9.26 -11.90 -9.53
CA ASP A 180 9.12 -12.17 -10.95
C ASP A 180 8.57 -13.59 -11.20
N THR A 181 9.16 -14.60 -10.56
CA THR A 181 8.70 -15.98 -10.65
C THR A 181 7.28 -16.16 -10.10
N ALA A 182 6.93 -15.46 -9.01
CA ALA A 182 5.61 -15.53 -8.43
C ALA A 182 4.54 -14.83 -9.28
N VAL A 183 4.89 -13.75 -9.98
CA VAL A 183 3.99 -13.11 -10.94
C VAL A 183 3.80 -13.99 -12.16
N PHE A 184 4.90 -14.39 -12.82
CA PHE A 184 4.88 -15.26 -13.99
C PHE A 184 5.98 -16.33 -13.89
N PRO A 185 5.67 -17.61 -14.00
CA PRO A 185 4.35 -18.19 -14.28
C PRO A 185 3.51 -18.52 -13.03
N GLY A 186 3.93 -18.06 -11.83
CA GLY A 186 3.35 -18.54 -10.57
C GLY A 186 1.87 -18.18 -10.38
N TYR A 187 1.47 -16.95 -10.71
CA TYR A 187 0.13 -16.44 -10.44
C TYR A 187 -0.63 -15.93 -11.67
N GLN A 188 0.09 -15.46 -12.67
CA GLN A 188 -0.44 -14.95 -13.94
C GLN A 188 0.18 -15.67 -15.13
N GLY A 189 -0.51 -15.62 -16.30
CA GLY A 189 0.03 -15.95 -17.59
C GLY A 189 0.67 -14.74 -18.28
N GLY A 190 0.53 -14.64 -19.61
CA GLY A 190 1.12 -13.58 -20.41
C GLY A 190 0.69 -12.17 -19.96
N PRO A 191 1.60 -11.18 -20.07
CA PRO A 191 1.33 -9.83 -19.62
C PRO A 191 0.37 -9.09 -20.55
N LEU A 192 -0.39 -8.12 -20.00
CA LEU A 192 -1.26 -7.23 -20.76
C LEU A 192 -0.44 -6.04 -21.27
N MET A 193 0.20 -6.19 -22.44
CA MET A 193 1.16 -5.20 -22.95
C MET A 193 0.55 -3.82 -23.23
N HIS A 194 -0.71 -3.74 -23.62
CA HIS A 194 -1.43 -2.48 -23.78
C HIS A 194 -1.58 -1.72 -22.45
N ILE A 195 -1.82 -2.45 -21.34
CA ILE A 195 -1.86 -1.86 -19.99
C ILE A 195 -0.46 -1.42 -19.55
N ILE A 196 0.58 -2.23 -19.81
CA ILE A 196 1.95 -1.88 -19.47
C ILE A 196 2.39 -0.62 -20.24
N ALA A 197 2.07 -0.51 -21.52
CA ALA A 197 2.34 0.68 -22.31
C ALA A 197 1.60 1.92 -21.75
N ALA A 198 0.34 1.76 -21.35
CA ALA A 198 -0.43 2.84 -20.71
C ALA A 198 0.12 3.21 -19.33
N LYS A 199 0.59 2.23 -18.53
CA LYS A 199 1.33 2.50 -17.28
C LYS A 199 2.60 3.31 -17.56
N ALA A 200 3.38 2.95 -18.59
CA ALA A 200 4.58 3.69 -18.96
C ALA A 200 4.27 5.17 -19.29
N ALA A 201 3.17 5.45 -19.96
CA ALA A 201 2.71 6.82 -20.21
C ALA A 201 2.32 7.54 -18.92
N GLY A 202 1.49 6.92 -18.07
CA GLY A 202 1.10 7.52 -16.78
C GLY A 202 2.27 7.76 -15.83
N PHE A 203 3.26 6.87 -15.81
CA PHE A 203 4.48 7.07 -15.01
C PHE A 203 5.33 8.23 -15.55
N PHE A 204 5.36 8.42 -16.87
CA PHE A 204 6.01 9.60 -17.45
C PHE A 204 5.31 10.90 -17.04
N GLU A 205 3.97 10.94 -17.05
CA GLU A 205 3.22 12.09 -16.55
C GLU A 205 3.52 12.37 -15.06
N ALA A 206 3.63 11.33 -14.24
CA ALA A 206 3.94 11.47 -12.82
C ALA A 206 5.38 11.94 -12.53
N LEU A 207 6.31 11.79 -13.49
CA LEU A 207 7.67 12.32 -13.39
C LEU A 207 7.77 13.83 -13.63
N LYS A 208 6.75 14.44 -14.24
CA LYS A 208 6.74 15.88 -14.53
C LYS A 208 6.55 16.72 -13.26
N PRO A 209 7.15 17.93 -13.18
CA PRO A 209 6.98 18.82 -12.03
C PRO A 209 5.52 19.17 -11.72
N GLU A 210 4.68 19.24 -12.75
CA GLU A 210 3.25 19.54 -12.64
C GLU A 210 2.50 18.50 -11.80
N PHE A 211 2.97 17.26 -11.78
CA PHE A 211 2.37 16.22 -10.94
C PHE A 211 2.59 16.52 -9.45
N GLN A 212 3.74 17.07 -9.05
CA GLN A 212 3.96 17.47 -7.67
C GLN A 212 3.05 18.63 -7.27
N THR A 213 2.83 19.60 -8.16
CA THR A 213 1.88 20.70 -7.95
C THR A 213 0.45 20.17 -7.81
N TYR A 214 0.07 19.21 -8.67
CA TYR A 214 -1.22 18.54 -8.57
C TYR A 214 -1.41 17.86 -7.20
N ILE A 215 -0.43 17.10 -6.73
CA ILE A 215 -0.52 16.43 -5.43
C ILE A 215 -0.58 17.42 -4.26
N LYS A 216 0.17 18.51 -4.30
CA LYS A 216 0.05 19.59 -3.29
C LYS A 216 -1.37 20.13 -3.23
N ASN A 217 -1.99 20.40 -4.38
CA ASN A 217 -3.36 20.87 -4.45
C ASN A 217 -4.37 19.84 -3.94
N VAL A 218 -4.17 18.55 -4.26
CA VAL A 218 -5.01 17.45 -3.74
C VAL A 218 -4.99 17.42 -2.21
N LEU A 219 -3.81 17.51 -1.60
CA LEU A 219 -3.67 17.50 -0.14
C LEU A 219 -4.26 18.77 0.50
N ALA A 220 -4.02 19.94 -0.08
CA ALA A 220 -4.59 21.19 0.40
C ALA A 220 -6.13 21.19 0.34
N ASN A 221 -6.70 20.72 -0.77
CA ASN A 221 -8.15 20.62 -0.94
C ASN A 221 -8.77 19.60 0.03
N ALA A 222 -8.13 18.45 0.22
CA ALA A 222 -8.62 17.44 1.18
C ALA A 222 -8.61 17.99 2.61
N LYS A 223 -7.54 18.67 3.01
CA LYS A 223 -7.44 19.33 4.32
C LYS A 223 -8.51 20.39 4.50
N MET A 224 -8.68 21.28 3.53
CA MET A 224 -9.70 22.33 3.56
C MET A 224 -11.10 21.74 3.68
N LEU A 225 -11.41 20.68 2.90
CA LEU A 225 -12.70 20.02 2.97
C LEU A 225 -12.95 19.39 4.35
N ALA A 226 -11.94 18.70 4.91
CA ALA A 226 -12.04 18.10 6.24
C ALA A 226 -12.29 19.17 7.33
N GLU A 227 -11.56 20.30 7.28
CA GLU A 227 -11.73 21.43 8.20
C GLU A 227 -13.12 22.09 8.04
N THR A 228 -13.58 22.28 6.81
CA THR A 228 -14.91 22.82 6.53
C THR A 228 -16.02 21.93 7.08
N LEU A 229 -15.95 20.64 6.86
CA LEU A 229 -16.92 19.69 7.42
C LEU A 229 -16.89 19.71 8.95
N LYS A 230 -15.71 19.74 9.56
CA LYS A 230 -15.56 19.83 11.02
C LYS A 230 -16.16 21.11 11.59
N ASN A 231 -15.93 22.25 10.95
CA ASN A 231 -16.48 23.55 11.35
C ASN A 231 -18.03 23.61 11.19
N ASN A 232 -18.59 22.74 10.34
CA ASN A 232 -20.04 22.56 10.19
C ASN A 232 -20.60 21.43 11.07
N GLY A 233 -19.85 20.99 12.07
CA GLY A 233 -20.32 20.06 13.09
C GLY A 233 -20.10 18.59 12.79
N PHE A 234 -19.56 18.21 11.63
CA PHE A 234 -19.29 16.82 11.31
C PHE A 234 -18.05 16.29 12.06
N LYS A 235 -18.18 15.08 12.62
CA LYS A 235 -17.04 14.41 13.22
C LYS A 235 -16.15 13.81 12.12
N ILE A 236 -14.89 14.25 12.07
CA ILE A 236 -13.86 13.68 11.21
C ILE A 236 -13.02 12.70 12.04
N TYR A 237 -12.93 11.44 11.61
CA TYR A 237 -12.10 10.42 12.25
C TYR A 237 -10.65 10.90 12.35
N SER A 238 -10.00 10.59 13.46
CA SER A 238 -8.64 11.06 13.81
C SER A 238 -8.46 12.59 13.80
N GLY A 239 -9.57 13.36 13.81
CA GLY A 239 -9.57 14.81 13.86
C GLY A 239 -9.17 15.54 12.56
N GLY A 240 -8.90 14.82 11.46
CA GLY A 240 -8.50 15.43 10.18
C GLY A 240 -7.90 14.45 9.18
N THR A 241 -7.14 14.97 8.22
CA THR A 241 -6.47 14.14 7.22
C THR A 241 -5.08 14.66 6.86
N ASP A 242 -4.17 13.73 6.59
CA ASP A 242 -2.82 13.97 6.02
C ASP A 242 -2.73 13.44 4.58
N THR A 243 -3.85 12.94 4.03
CA THR A 243 -3.92 12.31 2.71
C THR A 243 -5.00 12.98 1.83
N HIS A 244 -5.34 12.35 0.71
CA HIS A 244 -6.39 12.79 -0.21
C HIS A 244 -7.80 12.34 0.22
N LEU A 245 -7.92 11.57 1.30
CA LEU A 245 -9.19 11.06 1.80
C LEU A 245 -9.40 11.45 3.27
N MET A 246 -10.65 11.43 3.71
CA MET A 246 -11.05 11.58 5.10
C MET A 246 -12.21 10.63 5.40
N LEU A 247 -12.39 10.29 6.67
CA LEU A 247 -13.54 9.52 7.14
C LEU A 247 -14.44 10.43 7.96
N VAL A 248 -15.71 10.48 7.58
CA VAL A 248 -16.74 11.27 8.28
C VAL A 248 -17.64 10.32 9.05
N ASP A 249 -17.82 10.55 10.34
CA ASP A 249 -18.75 9.78 11.17
C ASP A 249 -20.17 10.30 10.96
N LEU A 250 -21.01 9.53 10.27
CA LEU A 250 -22.40 9.90 10.00
C LEU A 250 -23.40 9.31 11.00
N ARG A 251 -22.95 8.53 11.99
CA ARG A 251 -23.86 7.88 12.97
C ARG A 251 -24.66 8.87 13.83
N PRO A 252 -24.19 10.09 14.13
CA PRO A 252 -24.97 11.07 14.87
C PRO A 252 -26.06 11.79 14.06
N TYR A 253 -26.11 11.59 12.72
CA TYR A 253 -27.02 12.29 11.78
C TYR A 253 -28.00 11.32 11.08
#